data_85d9a43da31899a42ee6bedfa16862c9
#
_entry.id   85d9a43da31899a42ee6bedfa16862c9
#
_cell.length_a   1.000
_cell.length_b   1.000
_cell.length_c   1.000
_cell.angle_alpha   90.00
_cell.angle_beta   90.00
_cell.angle_gamma   90.00
#
_symmetry.space_group_name_H-M   'P 1'
#
loop_
_entity.id
_entity.type
_entity.pdbx_description
1 polymer ?
#
loop_
_entity_poly.entity_id
_entity_poly.type
_entity_poly.pdbx_seq_one_letter_code
_entity_poly.pdbx_strand_id
1 'polypeptide(L)'
;MRVAIFGAGSLGTVLGAFITKGGVPIDLVNRNLPHIEALKNHGARVTGTVDFVQEVSALTPDQMSGKYDIIFLMTKRLSNPDTVDFLKDFLPDDGVIVTLQNGIPETEIAPIVGDGRVLGCTVGWGASMKEPGVCVLGSSPDSLTFTLGSLSGKGGNHLEDVKSLLSMVGPVTVGDNFLGARWSKLLINSSFGGMSAVLGGTFGEVASDFESRKVLLALIYECIAVCKAAGIKLEPVQGKDITRLFDSSSPVKKAFALLVIPAVIKKHSHHKASMLQDLEKGKKTEIDSINGAVCAMGHKVGVPTPMNDLVVDTVHQIESGLLRPCRANLPHFFE
;
A
#
# COMPACT_ATOMS: atom_id res chain seq x y z
N MET A 1 -6.76 2.30 -26.71
CA MET A 1 -6.50 2.57 -25.26
C MET A 1 -5.00 2.54 -25.05
N ARG A 2 -4.45 3.61 -24.51
CA ARG A 2 -3.02 3.74 -24.19
C ARG A 2 -2.84 3.77 -22.67
N VAL A 3 -1.90 2.97 -22.16
CA VAL A 3 -1.75 2.73 -20.69
C VAL A 3 -0.32 2.99 -20.26
N ALA A 4 -0.13 3.59 -19.08
CA ALA A 4 1.17 3.76 -18.46
C ALA A 4 1.16 3.28 -17.00
N ILE A 5 2.31 2.83 -16.49
CA ILE A 5 2.60 2.68 -15.07
C ILE A 5 3.62 3.74 -14.68
N PHE A 6 3.19 4.74 -13.93
CA PHE A 6 4.07 5.77 -13.38
C PHE A 6 4.55 5.37 -11.99
N GLY A 7 5.84 5.14 -11.86
CA GLY A 7 6.45 4.52 -10.69
C GLY A 7 6.70 3.03 -10.88
N ALA A 8 7.18 2.62 -12.06
CA ALA A 8 7.56 1.25 -12.37
C ALA A 8 8.80 0.82 -11.56
N GLY A 9 8.64 0.75 -10.23
CA GLY A 9 9.55 0.08 -9.29
C GLY A 9 9.29 -1.43 -9.30
N SER A 10 9.53 -2.12 -8.17
CA SER A 10 9.37 -3.57 -8.12
C SER A 10 7.94 -4.05 -8.43
N LEU A 11 6.94 -3.48 -7.75
CA LEU A 11 5.52 -3.83 -7.98
C LEU A 11 5.07 -3.42 -9.39
N GLY A 12 5.39 -2.18 -9.82
CA GLY A 12 4.98 -1.68 -11.13
C GLY A 12 5.64 -2.42 -12.28
N THR A 13 6.90 -2.86 -12.14
CA THR A 13 7.57 -3.69 -13.14
C THR A 13 6.91 -5.06 -13.28
N VAL A 14 6.60 -5.71 -12.14
CA VAL A 14 5.88 -7.00 -12.18
C VAL A 14 4.50 -6.85 -12.80
N LEU A 15 3.73 -5.84 -12.38
CA LEU A 15 2.41 -5.55 -12.95
C LEU A 15 2.47 -5.34 -14.46
N GLY A 16 3.39 -4.48 -14.92
CA GLY A 16 3.55 -4.19 -16.34
C GLY A 16 4.02 -5.38 -17.15
N ALA A 17 4.93 -6.20 -16.62
CA ALA A 17 5.39 -7.41 -17.28
C ALA A 17 4.24 -8.42 -17.51
N PHE A 18 3.38 -8.61 -16.50
CA PHE A 18 2.21 -9.49 -16.65
C PHE A 18 1.18 -8.95 -17.63
N ILE A 19 0.86 -7.64 -17.58
CA ILE A 19 -0.08 -7.01 -18.52
C ILE A 19 0.44 -7.11 -19.96
N THR A 20 1.73 -6.80 -20.17
CA THR A 20 2.35 -6.89 -21.51
C THR A 20 2.37 -8.34 -22.00
N LYS A 21 2.66 -9.31 -21.11
CA LYS A 21 2.58 -10.74 -21.43
C LYS A 21 1.15 -11.17 -21.80
N GLY A 22 0.13 -10.52 -21.22
CA GLY A 22 -1.28 -10.68 -21.56
C GLY A 22 -1.67 -10.05 -22.91
N GLY A 23 -0.73 -9.43 -23.64
CA GLY A 23 -0.94 -8.89 -24.98
C GLY A 23 -1.30 -7.40 -25.03
N VAL A 24 -1.28 -6.68 -23.90
CA VAL A 24 -1.55 -5.23 -23.88
C VAL A 24 -0.24 -4.46 -23.69
N PRO A 25 0.17 -3.63 -24.69
CA PRO A 25 1.35 -2.80 -24.55
C PRO A 25 1.13 -1.73 -23.46
N ILE A 26 2.13 -1.55 -22.60
CA ILE A 26 2.08 -0.59 -21.49
C ILE A 26 3.44 0.11 -21.34
N ASP A 27 3.42 1.42 -21.12
CA ASP A 27 4.63 2.19 -20.88
C ASP A 27 5.02 2.14 -19.39
N LEU A 28 6.20 1.60 -19.08
CA LEU A 28 6.76 1.57 -17.74
C LEU A 28 7.59 2.82 -17.48
N VAL A 29 7.14 3.71 -16.61
CA VAL A 29 7.78 5.00 -16.36
C VAL A 29 8.46 5.02 -14.99
N ASN A 30 9.77 5.33 -14.97
CA ASN A 30 10.54 5.46 -13.73
C ASN A 30 11.68 6.49 -13.88
N ARG A 31 12.07 7.14 -12.77
CA ARG A 31 13.21 8.08 -12.70
C ARG A 31 14.56 7.38 -12.55
N ASN A 32 14.59 6.09 -12.22
CA ASN A 32 15.81 5.31 -12.03
C ASN A 32 16.37 4.91 -13.39
N LEU A 33 17.32 5.69 -13.91
CA LEU A 33 17.93 5.47 -15.22
C LEU A 33 18.51 4.06 -15.39
N PRO A 34 19.35 3.52 -14.46
CA PRO A 34 19.86 2.16 -14.58
C PRO A 34 18.74 1.11 -14.72
N HIS A 35 17.62 1.32 -14.04
CA HIS A 35 16.47 0.40 -14.12
C HIS A 35 15.78 0.50 -15.50
N ILE A 36 15.56 1.72 -16.01
CA ILE A 36 14.96 1.95 -17.33
C ILE A 36 15.84 1.39 -18.44
N GLU A 37 17.15 1.59 -18.38
CA GLU A 37 18.10 1.03 -19.35
C GLU A 37 18.09 -0.50 -19.34
N ALA A 38 18.07 -1.12 -18.16
CA ALA A 38 17.99 -2.57 -18.04
C ALA A 38 16.67 -3.11 -18.63
N LEU A 39 15.54 -2.45 -18.37
CA LEU A 39 14.24 -2.82 -18.94
C LEU A 39 14.23 -2.70 -20.48
N LYS A 40 14.85 -1.64 -21.03
CA LYS A 40 14.95 -1.45 -22.50
C LYS A 40 15.82 -2.51 -23.17
N ASN A 41 16.95 -2.84 -22.56
CA ASN A 41 17.95 -3.71 -23.16
C ASN A 41 17.68 -5.20 -22.95
N HIS A 42 17.05 -5.57 -21.84
CA HIS A 42 16.90 -6.98 -21.40
C HIS A 42 15.46 -7.38 -21.10
N GLY A 43 14.50 -6.45 -21.19
CA GLY A 43 13.12 -6.66 -20.75
C GLY A 43 12.98 -6.70 -19.22
N ALA A 44 11.77 -6.89 -18.76
CA ALA A 44 11.44 -7.06 -17.35
C ALA A 44 11.59 -8.53 -16.97
N ARG A 45 12.58 -8.88 -16.13
CA ARG A 45 12.73 -10.22 -15.57
C ARG A 45 11.99 -10.32 -14.25
N VAL A 46 11.02 -11.22 -14.19
CA VAL A 46 10.26 -11.56 -12.98
C VAL A 46 10.69 -12.93 -12.50
N THR A 47 11.23 -13.01 -11.27
CA THR A 47 11.72 -14.24 -10.63
C THR A 47 11.00 -14.50 -9.31
N GLY A 48 11.32 -15.57 -8.63
CA GLY A 48 10.72 -15.96 -7.34
C GLY A 48 9.71 -17.07 -7.50
N THR A 49 8.44 -16.82 -7.27
CA THR A 49 7.37 -17.83 -7.47
C THR A 49 7.05 -18.10 -8.95
N VAL A 50 7.55 -17.26 -9.84
CA VAL A 50 7.56 -17.42 -11.30
C VAL A 50 8.96 -17.11 -11.81
N ASP A 51 9.28 -17.52 -13.05
CA ASP A 51 10.51 -17.08 -13.74
C ASP A 51 10.22 -16.89 -15.23
N PHE A 52 10.23 -15.61 -15.66
CA PHE A 52 10.08 -15.25 -17.07
C PHE A 52 10.71 -13.88 -17.34
N VAL A 53 10.99 -13.61 -18.62
CA VAL A 53 11.39 -12.31 -19.14
C VAL A 53 10.33 -11.83 -20.11
N GLN A 54 9.94 -10.56 -20.01
CA GLN A 54 9.01 -9.92 -20.91
C GLN A 54 9.62 -8.64 -21.47
N GLU A 55 9.68 -8.53 -22.79
CA GLU A 55 9.99 -7.25 -23.44
C GLU A 55 8.92 -6.22 -23.09
N VAL A 56 9.33 -5.02 -22.70
CA VAL A 56 8.45 -3.94 -22.22
C VAL A 56 8.90 -2.60 -22.80
N SER A 57 7.96 -1.68 -22.99
CA SER A 57 8.27 -0.27 -23.20
C SER A 57 8.66 0.37 -21.88
N ALA A 58 9.80 1.04 -21.80
CA ALA A 58 10.31 1.67 -20.59
C ALA A 58 10.79 3.10 -20.89
N LEU A 59 10.33 4.06 -20.07
CA LEU A 59 10.53 5.49 -20.28
C LEU A 59 10.96 6.18 -18.99
N THR A 60 11.71 7.25 -19.11
CA THR A 60 11.83 8.26 -18.05
C THR A 60 10.64 9.24 -18.14
N PRO A 61 10.30 9.98 -17.05
CA PRO A 61 9.17 10.93 -17.11
C PRO A 61 9.26 11.97 -18.21
N ASP A 62 10.45 12.45 -18.54
CA ASP A 62 10.73 13.41 -19.61
C ASP A 62 10.53 12.82 -21.04
N GLN A 63 10.50 11.49 -21.17
CA GLN A 63 10.24 10.78 -22.43
C GLN A 63 8.74 10.49 -22.64
N MET A 64 7.89 10.77 -21.65
CA MET A 64 6.44 10.62 -21.84
C MET A 64 5.93 11.58 -22.91
N SER A 65 4.99 11.14 -23.73
CA SER A 65 4.41 11.95 -24.80
C SER A 65 2.98 11.52 -25.12
N GLY A 66 2.18 12.45 -25.63
CA GLY A 66 0.77 12.20 -25.97
C GLY A 66 -0.09 11.99 -24.73
N LYS A 67 -1.26 11.37 -24.91
CA LYS A 67 -2.24 11.13 -23.83
C LYS A 67 -2.32 9.64 -23.51
N TYR A 68 -2.61 9.33 -22.23
CA TYR A 68 -2.85 7.98 -21.71
C TYR A 68 -4.28 7.92 -21.15
N ASP A 69 -5.04 6.95 -21.61
CA ASP A 69 -6.40 6.71 -21.12
C ASP A 69 -6.39 6.24 -19.65
N ILE A 70 -5.35 5.46 -19.30
CA ILE A 70 -5.16 4.92 -17.95
C ILE A 70 -3.72 5.12 -17.51
N ILE A 71 -3.52 5.75 -16.34
CA ILE A 71 -2.21 5.85 -15.69
C ILE A 71 -2.29 5.16 -14.33
N PHE A 72 -1.58 4.03 -14.17
CA PHE A 72 -1.38 3.41 -12.86
C PHE A 72 -0.32 4.19 -12.09
N LEU A 73 -0.72 4.82 -10.97
CA LEU A 73 0.18 5.57 -10.09
C LEU A 73 0.70 4.65 -8.98
N MET A 74 2.01 4.36 -9.02
CA MET A 74 2.68 3.41 -8.13
C MET A 74 3.96 3.98 -7.49
N THR A 75 4.14 5.30 -7.52
CA THR A 75 5.19 5.98 -6.76
C THR A 75 4.84 5.98 -5.26
N LYS A 76 5.83 6.29 -4.40
CA LYS A 76 5.52 6.62 -3.01
C LYS A 76 4.77 7.95 -2.92
N ARG A 77 3.93 8.10 -1.89
CA ARG A 77 3.08 9.28 -1.69
C ARG A 77 3.83 10.57 -1.31
N LEU A 78 5.13 10.52 -1.08
CA LEU A 78 5.94 11.66 -0.59
C LEU A 78 5.82 12.95 -1.43
N SER A 79 5.38 12.87 -2.67
CA SER A 79 5.22 14.01 -3.58
C SER A 79 3.99 13.85 -4.50
N ASN A 80 2.88 13.34 -3.95
CA ASN A 80 1.68 13.07 -4.76
C ASN A 80 1.15 14.32 -5.48
N PRO A 81 0.95 15.50 -4.84
CA PRO A 81 0.40 16.66 -5.53
C PRO A 81 1.21 17.03 -6.78
N ASP A 82 2.53 17.17 -6.67
CA ASP A 82 3.40 17.53 -7.79
C ASP A 82 3.40 16.46 -8.89
N THR A 83 3.37 15.17 -8.47
CA THR A 83 3.35 14.05 -9.40
C THR A 83 2.04 14.02 -10.17
N VAL A 84 0.91 14.22 -9.51
CA VAL A 84 -0.42 14.19 -10.12
C VAL A 84 -0.64 15.42 -11.02
N ASP A 85 -0.15 16.58 -10.61
CA ASP A 85 -0.20 17.79 -11.43
C ASP A 85 0.59 17.61 -12.74
N PHE A 86 1.79 17.01 -12.67
CA PHE A 86 2.55 16.61 -13.85
C PHE A 86 1.78 15.59 -14.73
N LEU A 87 1.17 14.57 -14.12
CA LEU A 87 0.46 13.52 -14.87
C LEU A 87 -0.83 14.00 -15.52
N LYS A 88 -1.47 15.02 -14.97
CA LYS A 88 -2.68 15.64 -15.52
C LYS A 88 -2.53 16.06 -16.97
N ASP A 89 -1.34 16.55 -17.34
CA ASP A 89 -1.03 16.95 -18.72
C ASP A 89 -1.00 15.78 -19.70
N PHE A 90 -0.87 14.55 -19.21
CA PHE A 90 -0.87 13.33 -20.03
C PHE A 90 -2.24 12.60 -20.01
N LEU A 91 -3.27 13.13 -19.37
CA LEU A 91 -4.59 12.54 -19.39
C LEU A 91 -5.49 13.22 -20.42
N PRO A 92 -6.27 12.47 -21.22
CA PRO A 92 -7.40 13.03 -21.97
C PRO A 92 -8.54 13.40 -20.96
N ASP A 93 -9.61 14.03 -21.47
CA ASP A 93 -10.71 14.52 -20.60
C ASP A 93 -11.42 13.41 -19.83
N ASP A 94 -11.48 12.22 -20.39
CA ASP A 94 -12.08 11.01 -19.79
C ASP A 94 -11.04 10.07 -19.15
N GLY A 95 -9.74 10.36 -19.28
CA GLY A 95 -8.66 9.52 -18.76
C GLY A 95 -8.61 9.46 -17.24
N VAL A 96 -8.12 8.35 -16.69
CA VAL A 96 -8.14 8.07 -15.25
C VAL A 96 -6.76 7.80 -14.67
N ILE A 97 -6.56 8.21 -13.42
CA ILE A 97 -5.47 7.75 -12.56
C ILE A 97 -5.97 6.59 -11.70
N VAL A 98 -5.27 5.47 -11.75
CA VAL A 98 -5.50 4.30 -10.89
C VAL A 98 -4.39 4.25 -9.85
N THR A 99 -4.68 4.56 -8.60
CA THR A 99 -3.64 4.54 -7.57
C THR A 99 -3.57 3.19 -6.85
N LEU A 100 -2.36 2.59 -6.88
CA LEU A 100 -2.03 1.36 -6.14
C LEU A 100 -1.22 1.68 -4.86
N GLN A 101 -1.06 2.94 -4.55
CA GLN A 101 -0.31 3.41 -3.38
C GLN A 101 -1.01 2.98 -2.08
N ASN A 102 -0.24 2.93 -0.98
CA ASN A 102 -0.77 2.65 0.35
C ASN A 102 -1.50 3.88 0.94
N GLY A 103 -2.22 3.66 2.03
CA GLY A 103 -3.04 4.71 2.65
C GLY A 103 -4.31 5.00 1.86
N ILE A 104 -4.70 6.28 1.82
CA ILE A 104 -5.90 6.78 1.12
C ILE A 104 -5.47 7.89 0.16
N PRO A 105 -4.69 7.57 -0.90
CA PRO A 105 -4.12 8.57 -1.80
C PRO A 105 -5.15 9.28 -2.67
N GLU A 106 -6.33 8.68 -2.87
CA GLU A 106 -7.42 9.24 -3.67
C GLU A 106 -7.83 10.63 -3.20
N THR A 107 -7.75 10.90 -1.89
CA THR A 107 -8.09 12.20 -1.29
C THR A 107 -7.13 13.33 -1.69
N GLU A 108 -5.92 13.00 -2.13
CA GLU A 108 -4.93 13.95 -2.64
C GLU A 108 -5.01 14.08 -4.17
N ILE A 109 -5.41 13.02 -4.86
CA ILE A 109 -5.46 12.94 -6.32
C ILE A 109 -6.73 13.59 -6.87
N ALA A 110 -7.88 13.30 -6.26
CA ALA A 110 -9.18 13.73 -6.74
C ALA A 110 -9.35 15.26 -6.84
N PRO A 111 -8.83 16.08 -5.91
CA PRO A 111 -8.89 17.55 -6.03
C PRO A 111 -8.16 18.10 -7.27
N ILE A 112 -7.18 17.36 -7.83
CA ILE A 112 -6.34 17.79 -8.95
C ILE A 112 -6.96 17.37 -10.29
N VAL A 113 -7.44 16.13 -10.39
CA VAL A 113 -7.92 15.57 -11.67
C VAL A 113 -9.45 15.42 -11.74
N GLY A 114 -10.16 15.54 -10.61
CA GLY A 114 -11.60 15.33 -10.48
C GLY A 114 -11.97 13.94 -9.96
N ASP A 115 -13.01 13.85 -9.12
CA ASP A 115 -13.45 12.62 -8.44
C ASP A 115 -13.75 11.45 -9.39
N GLY A 116 -14.36 11.74 -10.55
CA GLY A 116 -14.72 10.72 -11.55
C GLY A 116 -13.52 10.15 -12.32
N ARG A 117 -12.34 10.72 -12.12
CA ARG A 117 -11.10 10.38 -12.83
C ARG A 117 -10.07 9.69 -11.93
N VAL A 118 -10.49 9.24 -10.74
CA VAL A 118 -9.63 8.52 -9.79
C VAL A 118 -10.25 7.18 -9.43
N LEU A 119 -9.51 6.13 -9.71
CA LEU A 119 -9.77 4.78 -9.23
C LEU A 119 -8.71 4.39 -8.23
N GLY A 120 -9.11 3.73 -7.18
CA GLY A 120 -8.21 3.14 -6.20
C GLY A 120 -8.09 1.63 -6.38
N CYS A 121 -6.91 1.11 -6.13
CA CYS A 121 -6.68 -0.32 -6.14
C CYS A 121 -5.83 -0.74 -4.93
N THR A 122 -6.35 -1.63 -4.09
CA THR A 122 -5.53 -2.26 -3.06
C THR A 122 -4.89 -3.53 -3.61
N VAL A 123 -3.60 -3.72 -3.30
CA VAL A 123 -2.80 -4.86 -3.74
C VAL A 123 -2.58 -5.79 -2.55
N GLY A 124 -2.88 -7.09 -2.71
CA GLY A 124 -2.75 -8.11 -1.67
C GLY A 124 -1.41 -8.88 -1.70
N TRP A 125 -0.45 -8.44 -2.51
CA TRP A 125 0.83 -9.12 -2.72
C TRP A 125 2.00 -8.14 -2.74
N GLY A 126 3.24 -8.67 -2.74
CA GLY A 126 4.45 -7.88 -2.71
C GLY A 126 5.50 -8.35 -3.71
N ALA A 127 6.36 -7.41 -4.14
CA ALA A 127 7.54 -7.69 -4.93
C ALA A 127 8.72 -6.84 -4.43
N SER A 128 9.93 -7.31 -4.67
CA SER A 128 11.16 -6.58 -4.38
C SER A 128 12.04 -6.49 -5.62
N MET A 129 12.82 -5.42 -5.72
CA MET A 129 13.81 -5.29 -6.78
C MET A 129 15.12 -5.91 -6.30
N LYS A 130 15.61 -6.91 -7.03
CA LYS A 130 16.90 -7.57 -6.76
C LYS A 130 18.04 -6.74 -7.36
N GLU A 131 17.85 -6.31 -8.60
CA GLU A 131 18.77 -5.47 -9.37
C GLU A 131 17.99 -4.75 -10.46
N PRO A 132 18.56 -3.76 -11.17
CA PRO A 132 17.91 -3.10 -12.29
C PRO A 132 17.38 -4.10 -13.33
N GLY A 133 16.09 -3.97 -13.69
CA GLY A 133 15.41 -4.87 -14.63
C GLY A 133 14.95 -6.21 -14.04
N VAL A 134 15.36 -6.58 -12.82
CA VAL A 134 15.04 -7.88 -12.20
C VAL A 134 14.24 -7.69 -10.91
N CYS A 135 13.01 -8.17 -10.91
CA CYS A 135 12.11 -8.12 -9.77
C CYS A 135 11.77 -9.53 -9.26
N VAL A 136 11.69 -9.67 -7.93
CA VAL A 136 11.34 -10.92 -7.26
C VAL A 136 9.90 -10.84 -6.79
N LEU A 137 9.04 -11.71 -7.30
CA LEU A 137 7.68 -11.93 -6.82
C LEU A 137 7.71 -12.93 -5.68
N GLY A 138 7.46 -12.45 -4.45
CA GLY A 138 7.49 -13.30 -3.25
C GLY A 138 6.16 -14.01 -2.96
N SER A 139 5.08 -13.55 -3.56
CA SER A 139 3.73 -14.10 -3.38
C SER A 139 3.44 -15.19 -4.41
N SER A 140 2.69 -16.23 -4.01
CA SER A 140 2.27 -17.24 -5.00
C SER A 140 1.31 -16.64 -6.03
N PRO A 141 1.29 -17.12 -7.29
CA PRO A 141 0.40 -16.60 -8.32
C PRO A 141 -1.09 -16.57 -7.90
N ASP A 142 -1.55 -17.56 -7.16
CA ASP A 142 -2.94 -17.66 -6.67
C ASP A 142 -3.29 -16.59 -5.61
N SER A 143 -2.29 -15.89 -5.07
CA SER A 143 -2.47 -14.84 -4.06
C SER A 143 -2.37 -13.41 -4.61
N LEU A 144 -2.21 -13.24 -5.92
CA LEU A 144 -2.07 -11.94 -6.57
C LEU A 144 -3.42 -11.23 -6.69
N THR A 145 -4.02 -10.88 -5.57
CA THR A 145 -5.38 -10.31 -5.52
C THR A 145 -5.37 -8.79 -5.55
N PHE A 146 -6.44 -8.23 -6.13
CA PHE A 146 -6.72 -6.81 -6.19
C PHE A 146 -8.13 -6.50 -5.70
N THR A 147 -8.29 -5.37 -4.99
CA THR A 147 -9.61 -4.78 -4.76
C THR A 147 -9.61 -3.41 -5.43
N LEU A 148 -10.48 -3.26 -6.43
CA LEU A 148 -10.64 -2.05 -7.26
C LEU A 148 -11.90 -1.31 -6.84
N GLY A 149 -11.88 0.02 -6.86
CA GLY A 149 -13.07 0.82 -6.59
C GLY A 149 -12.80 2.32 -6.63
N SER A 150 -13.81 3.10 -6.29
CA SER A 150 -13.75 4.55 -6.17
C SER A 150 -14.26 4.99 -4.82
N LEU A 151 -13.66 6.03 -4.22
CA LEU A 151 -14.17 6.63 -2.97
C LEU A 151 -15.54 7.29 -3.16
N SER A 152 -15.86 7.77 -4.36
CA SER A 152 -17.16 8.37 -4.67
C SER A 152 -18.30 7.36 -4.83
N GLY A 153 -18.01 6.06 -4.81
CA GLY A 153 -18.99 4.99 -5.05
C GLY A 153 -19.54 4.93 -6.48
N LYS A 154 -19.20 5.92 -7.32
CA LYS A 154 -19.54 5.93 -8.75
C LYS A 154 -18.41 5.20 -9.46
N GLY A 155 -18.72 4.11 -10.16
CA GLY A 155 -17.78 3.49 -11.08
C GLY A 155 -17.23 4.59 -12.00
N GLY A 156 -15.91 4.83 -11.97
CA GLY A 156 -15.28 5.81 -12.86
C GLY A 156 -15.27 5.31 -14.29
N ASN A 157 -15.01 6.23 -15.24
CA ASN A 157 -14.64 5.85 -16.59
C ASN A 157 -13.54 4.78 -16.54
N HIS A 158 -13.46 3.91 -17.51
CA HIS A 158 -12.45 2.86 -17.58
C HIS A 158 -12.41 1.82 -16.43
N LEU A 159 -13.44 1.73 -15.56
CA LEU A 159 -13.44 0.73 -14.48
C LEU A 159 -13.29 -0.70 -15.00
N GLU A 160 -14.06 -1.07 -16.04
CA GLU A 160 -14.00 -2.42 -16.63
C GLU A 160 -12.69 -2.63 -17.42
N ASP A 161 -12.14 -1.60 -18.06
CA ASP A 161 -10.84 -1.67 -18.71
C ASP A 161 -9.72 -1.95 -17.68
N VAL A 162 -9.72 -1.18 -16.58
CA VAL A 162 -8.76 -1.38 -15.47
C VAL A 162 -8.90 -2.77 -14.86
N LYS A 163 -10.13 -3.23 -14.63
CA LYS A 163 -10.40 -4.58 -14.13
C LYS A 163 -9.86 -5.64 -15.09
N SER A 164 -10.06 -5.46 -16.40
CA SER A 164 -9.55 -6.38 -17.42
C SER A 164 -8.02 -6.44 -17.42
N LEU A 165 -7.34 -5.29 -17.33
CA LEU A 165 -5.88 -5.21 -17.24
C LEU A 165 -5.34 -5.92 -15.99
N LEU A 166 -5.91 -5.63 -14.81
CA LEU A 166 -5.49 -6.25 -13.55
C LEU A 166 -5.78 -7.76 -13.52
N SER A 167 -6.85 -8.20 -14.20
CA SER A 167 -7.22 -9.62 -14.28
C SER A 167 -6.22 -10.48 -15.06
N MET A 168 -5.34 -9.86 -15.87
CA MET A 168 -4.21 -10.55 -16.52
C MET A 168 -3.12 -10.95 -15.50
N VAL A 169 -3.15 -10.36 -14.31
CA VAL A 169 -2.18 -10.61 -13.24
C VAL A 169 -2.77 -11.51 -12.16
N GLY A 170 -4.03 -11.29 -11.80
CA GLY A 170 -4.71 -12.08 -10.78
C GLY A 170 -6.15 -11.64 -10.53
N PRO A 171 -6.87 -12.31 -9.60
CA PRO A 171 -8.26 -12.03 -9.30
C PRO A 171 -8.50 -10.57 -8.87
N VAL A 172 -9.52 -9.94 -9.45
CA VAL A 172 -9.94 -8.57 -9.16
C VAL A 172 -11.35 -8.57 -8.57
N THR A 173 -11.48 -8.01 -7.37
CA THR A 173 -12.78 -7.74 -6.76
C THR A 173 -13.09 -6.25 -6.92
N VAL A 174 -14.24 -5.92 -7.50
CA VAL A 174 -14.76 -4.55 -7.47
C VAL A 174 -15.57 -4.39 -6.19
N GLY A 175 -15.17 -3.47 -5.32
CA GLY A 175 -15.78 -3.30 -4.00
C GLY A 175 -16.77 -2.14 -3.96
N ASP A 176 -18.01 -2.42 -3.55
CA ASP A 176 -19.03 -1.39 -3.32
C ASP A 176 -18.66 -0.45 -2.16
N ASN A 177 -17.89 -0.94 -1.19
CA ASN A 177 -17.37 -0.17 -0.06
C ASN A 177 -15.85 -0.07 -0.12
N PHE A 178 -15.35 0.58 -1.16
CA PHE A 178 -13.91 0.68 -1.39
C PHE A 178 -13.18 1.47 -0.27
N LEU A 179 -13.81 2.50 0.28
CA LEU A 179 -13.26 3.23 1.44
C LEU A 179 -13.03 2.30 2.63
N GLY A 180 -13.99 1.42 2.93
CA GLY A 180 -13.83 0.41 3.97
C GLY A 180 -12.68 -0.56 3.69
N ALA A 181 -12.50 -0.99 2.43
CA ALA A 181 -11.37 -1.84 2.04
C ALA A 181 -10.01 -1.13 2.21
N ARG A 182 -9.94 0.17 1.86
CA ARG A 182 -8.75 1.01 2.11
C ARG A 182 -8.42 1.09 3.60
N TRP A 183 -9.43 1.39 4.44
CA TRP A 183 -9.24 1.49 5.88
C TRP A 183 -8.91 0.16 6.54
N SER A 184 -9.45 -0.96 6.05
CA SER A 184 -9.08 -2.29 6.53
C SER A 184 -7.62 -2.62 6.25
N LYS A 185 -7.11 -2.25 5.07
CA LYS A 185 -5.69 -2.38 4.75
C LYS A 185 -4.83 -1.40 5.57
N LEU A 186 -5.30 -0.16 5.76
CA LEU A 186 -4.62 0.84 6.57
C LEU A 186 -4.47 0.39 8.03
N LEU A 187 -5.49 -0.24 8.62
CA LEU A 187 -5.44 -0.81 9.95
C LEU A 187 -4.28 -1.81 10.11
N ILE A 188 -4.10 -2.71 9.16
CA ILE A 188 -2.97 -3.66 9.18
C ILE A 188 -1.63 -2.93 9.01
N ASN A 189 -1.57 -1.97 8.10
CA ASN A 189 -0.34 -1.24 7.83
C ASN A 189 0.06 -0.32 9.01
N SER A 190 -0.89 0.34 9.65
CA SER A 190 -0.61 1.21 10.80
C SER A 190 -0.24 0.42 12.05
N SER A 191 -0.88 -0.73 12.29
CA SER A 191 -0.57 -1.56 13.46
C SER A 191 0.69 -2.40 13.24
N PHE A 192 0.63 -3.44 12.41
CA PHE A 192 1.78 -4.34 12.18
C PHE A 192 2.92 -3.66 11.44
N GLY A 193 2.61 -2.84 10.43
CA GLY A 193 3.62 -2.12 9.64
C GLY A 193 4.33 -1.04 10.46
N GLY A 194 3.59 -0.26 11.24
CA GLY A 194 4.14 0.73 12.17
C GLY A 194 5.06 0.10 13.21
N MET A 195 4.59 -0.95 13.89
CA MET A 195 5.40 -1.65 14.89
C MET A 195 6.60 -2.40 14.29
N SER A 196 6.49 -2.94 13.06
CA SER A 196 7.63 -3.49 12.34
C SER A 196 8.72 -2.44 12.10
N ALA A 197 8.32 -1.23 11.72
CA ALA A 197 9.25 -0.10 11.53
C ALA A 197 9.91 0.33 12.83
N VAL A 198 9.15 0.40 13.94
CA VAL A 198 9.65 0.78 15.26
C VAL A 198 10.61 -0.27 15.84
N LEU A 199 10.24 -1.55 15.77
CA LEU A 199 10.96 -2.64 16.45
C LEU A 199 12.02 -3.32 15.59
N GLY A 200 12.06 -3.08 14.28
CA GLY A 200 13.04 -3.68 13.37
C GLY A 200 12.78 -5.15 13.07
N GLY A 201 11.57 -5.65 13.30
CA GLY A 201 11.21 -7.06 13.14
C GLY A 201 10.17 -7.34 12.07
N THR A 202 10.01 -8.61 11.71
CA THR A 202 8.91 -9.12 10.89
C THR A 202 7.58 -9.06 11.64
N PHE A 203 6.47 -9.21 10.93
CA PHE A 203 5.14 -9.26 11.56
C PHE A 203 5.02 -10.38 12.61
N GLY A 204 5.67 -11.53 12.36
CA GLY A 204 5.71 -12.63 13.31
C GLY A 204 6.49 -12.31 14.58
N GLU A 205 7.66 -11.67 14.46
CA GLU A 205 8.48 -11.23 15.61
C GLU A 205 7.73 -10.19 16.43
N VAL A 206 7.11 -9.20 15.79
CA VAL A 206 6.25 -8.21 16.45
C VAL A 206 5.08 -8.88 17.18
N ALA A 207 4.42 -9.86 16.57
CA ALA A 207 3.29 -10.58 17.18
C ALA A 207 3.71 -11.61 18.25
N SER A 208 4.96 -12.06 18.30
CA SER A 208 5.42 -13.04 19.28
C SER A 208 5.69 -12.42 20.65
N ASP A 209 6.12 -11.16 20.69
CA ASP A 209 6.39 -10.43 21.93
C ASP A 209 5.07 -9.98 22.61
N PHE A 210 4.89 -10.33 23.87
CA PHE A 210 3.64 -10.06 24.60
C PHE A 210 3.39 -8.56 24.80
N GLU A 211 4.41 -7.79 25.14
CA GLU A 211 4.30 -6.34 25.32
C GLU A 211 4.00 -5.65 23.98
N SER A 212 4.68 -6.06 22.91
CA SER A 212 4.39 -5.59 21.57
C SER A 212 2.93 -5.83 21.15
N ARG A 213 2.34 -6.99 21.54
CA ARG A 213 0.92 -7.27 21.27
C ARG A 213 -0.04 -6.31 21.95
N LYS A 214 0.32 -5.80 23.15
CA LYS A 214 -0.50 -4.78 23.83
C LYS A 214 -0.55 -3.49 23.01
N VAL A 215 0.60 -3.06 22.50
CA VAL A 215 0.69 -1.87 21.63
C VAL A 215 -0.04 -2.10 20.31
N LEU A 216 0.18 -3.26 19.66
CA LEU A 216 -0.57 -3.64 18.45
C LEU A 216 -2.08 -3.55 18.66
N LEU A 217 -2.57 -4.09 19.78
CA LEU A 217 -4.00 -4.08 20.08
C LEU A 217 -4.53 -2.67 20.32
N ALA A 218 -3.75 -1.80 20.98
CA ALA A 218 -4.10 -0.40 21.16
C ALA A 218 -4.20 0.34 19.83
N LEU A 219 -3.21 0.17 18.91
CA LEU A 219 -3.24 0.73 17.58
C LEU A 219 -4.46 0.27 16.76
N ILE A 220 -4.80 -1.02 16.85
CA ILE A 220 -5.99 -1.58 16.19
C ILE A 220 -7.26 -0.93 16.74
N TYR A 221 -7.35 -0.76 18.06
CA TYR A 221 -8.52 -0.14 18.71
C TYR A 221 -8.68 1.34 18.35
N GLU A 222 -7.59 2.10 18.31
CA GLU A 222 -7.63 3.48 17.85
C GLU A 222 -8.16 3.57 16.41
N CYS A 223 -7.62 2.76 15.49
CA CYS A 223 -8.06 2.75 14.11
C CYS A 223 -9.55 2.35 13.98
N ILE A 224 -10.01 1.34 14.71
CA ILE A 224 -11.44 0.94 14.74
C ILE A 224 -12.32 2.06 15.32
N ALA A 225 -11.88 2.74 16.38
CA ALA A 225 -12.61 3.84 16.98
C ALA A 225 -12.74 5.03 16.03
N VAL A 226 -11.65 5.38 15.33
CA VAL A 226 -11.62 6.41 14.30
C VAL A 226 -12.57 6.06 13.15
N CYS A 227 -12.52 4.84 12.63
CA CYS A 227 -13.42 4.38 11.59
C CYS A 227 -14.88 4.47 12.02
N LYS A 228 -15.21 4.02 13.24
CA LYS A 228 -16.57 4.09 13.79
C LYS A 228 -17.07 5.52 13.91
N ALA A 229 -16.25 6.44 14.42
CA ALA A 229 -16.60 7.85 14.56
C ALA A 229 -16.75 8.55 13.20
N ALA A 230 -15.94 8.15 12.21
CA ALA A 230 -16.01 8.65 10.84
C ALA A 230 -17.14 8.02 10.00
N GLY A 231 -17.93 7.07 10.55
CA GLY A 231 -18.97 6.35 9.81
C GLY A 231 -18.41 5.38 8.75
N ILE A 232 -17.14 4.99 8.85
CA ILE A 232 -16.47 4.09 7.90
C ILE A 232 -16.67 2.65 8.33
N LYS A 233 -17.35 1.87 7.51
CA LYS A 233 -17.54 0.44 7.74
C LYS A 233 -16.33 -0.32 7.19
N LEU A 234 -15.56 -0.96 8.06
CA LEU A 234 -14.43 -1.78 7.65
C LEU A 234 -14.89 -3.04 6.89
N GLU A 235 -14.15 -3.39 5.83
CA GLU A 235 -14.34 -4.62 5.08
C GLU A 235 -13.56 -5.78 5.74
N PRO A 236 -14.04 -7.03 5.61
CA PRO A 236 -13.30 -8.19 6.09
C PRO A 236 -11.91 -8.29 5.46
N VAL A 237 -10.90 -8.62 6.26
CA VAL A 237 -9.55 -8.91 5.78
C VAL A 237 -9.38 -10.42 5.66
N GLN A 238 -9.11 -10.91 4.46
CA GLN A 238 -9.01 -12.34 4.18
C GLN A 238 -10.22 -13.15 4.70
N GLY A 239 -11.42 -12.60 4.51
CA GLY A 239 -12.67 -13.22 4.94
C GLY A 239 -12.96 -13.15 6.46
N LYS A 240 -12.11 -12.48 7.24
CA LYS A 240 -12.31 -12.31 8.69
C LYS A 240 -12.80 -10.90 9.02
N ASP A 241 -13.88 -10.81 9.78
CA ASP A 241 -14.38 -9.56 10.33
C ASP A 241 -13.45 -9.09 11.47
N ILE A 242 -12.65 -8.07 11.18
CA ILE A 242 -11.66 -7.51 12.12
C ILE A 242 -12.35 -6.88 13.32
N THR A 243 -13.51 -6.26 13.15
CA THR A 243 -14.21 -5.58 14.23
C THR A 243 -14.75 -6.57 15.26
N ARG A 244 -15.16 -7.75 14.83
CA ARG A 244 -15.56 -8.85 15.74
C ARG A 244 -14.37 -9.53 16.39
N LEU A 245 -13.30 -9.73 15.61
CA LEU A 245 -12.09 -10.40 16.11
C LEU A 245 -11.40 -9.58 17.22
N PHE A 246 -11.38 -8.25 17.06
CA PHE A 246 -10.79 -7.31 18.00
C PHE A 246 -11.87 -6.51 18.75
N ASP A 247 -12.88 -7.19 19.25
CA ASP A 247 -13.91 -6.57 20.08
C ASP A 247 -13.35 -6.16 21.45
N SER A 248 -13.45 -4.88 21.78
CA SER A 248 -12.95 -4.29 23.04
C SER A 248 -14.02 -4.18 24.13
N SER A 249 -15.23 -4.70 23.92
CA SER A 249 -16.39 -4.47 24.78
C SER A 249 -16.28 -5.09 26.18
N SER A 250 -15.33 -6.00 26.41
CA SER A 250 -15.09 -6.58 27.75
C SER A 250 -13.61 -6.97 27.94
N PRO A 251 -13.12 -7.03 29.22
CA PRO A 251 -11.76 -7.49 29.52
C PRO A 251 -11.45 -8.90 28.98
N VAL A 252 -12.43 -9.80 28.99
CA VAL A 252 -12.27 -11.17 28.47
C VAL A 252 -12.02 -11.15 26.97
N LYS A 253 -12.76 -10.32 26.22
CA LYS A 253 -12.57 -10.20 24.76
C LYS A 253 -11.23 -9.55 24.42
N LYS A 254 -10.78 -8.56 25.22
CA LYS A 254 -9.45 -7.97 25.08
C LYS A 254 -8.33 -9.01 25.31
N ALA A 255 -8.45 -9.83 26.36
CA ALA A 255 -7.51 -10.91 26.63
C ALA A 255 -7.50 -11.95 25.50
N PHE A 256 -8.67 -12.33 24.97
CA PHE A 256 -8.78 -13.21 23.82
C PHE A 256 -8.11 -12.60 22.58
N ALA A 257 -8.34 -11.32 22.30
CA ALA A 257 -7.71 -10.61 21.17
C ALA A 257 -6.18 -10.68 21.23
N LEU A 258 -5.57 -10.47 22.40
CA LEU A 258 -4.12 -10.61 22.63
C LEU A 258 -3.61 -12.02 22.31
N LEU A 259 -4.39 -13.06 22.60
CA LEU A 259 -4.00 -14.45 22.36
C LEU A 259 -4.10 -14.85 20.89
N VAL A 260 -5.03 -14.27 20.13
CA VAL A 260 -5.26 -14.66 18.73
C VAL A 260 -4.37 -13.93 17.73
N ILE A 261 -3.75 -12.78 18.10
CA ILE A 261 -2.89 -11.99 17.22
C ILE A 261 -1.84 -12.86 16.49
N PRO A 262 -1.04 -13.74 17.17
CA PRO A 262 -0.06 -14.56 16.47
C PRO A 262 -0.67 -15.53 15.46
N ALA A 263 -1.85 -16.06 15.75
CA ALA A 263 -2.57 -16.98 14.85
C ALA A 263 -3.13 -16.26 13.63
N VAL A 264 -3.61 -15.02 13.81
CA VAL A 264 -4.14 -14.18 12.72
C VAL A 264 -3.06 -13.86 11.70
N ILE A 265 -1.85 -13.51 12.16
CA ILE A 265 -0.76 -13.08 11.29
C ILE A 265 0.12 -14.24 10.77
N LYS A 266 -0.14 -15.48 11.18
CA LYS A 266 0.71 -16.64 10.91
C LYS A 266 1.12 -16.79 9.43
N LYS A 267 0.18 -16.57 8.50
CA LYS A 267 0.45 -16.65 7.05
C LYS A 267 1.41 -15.55 6.55
N HIS A 268 1.50 -14.45 7.30
CA HIS A 268 2.34 -13.29 6.98
C HIS A 268 3.46 -13.08 7.99
N SER A 269 3.75 -14.08 8.83
CA SER A 269 4.75 -13.97 9.91
C SER A 269 6.12 -13.54 9.43
N HIS A 270 6.55 -14.01 8.25
CA HIS A 270 7.84 -13.65 7.64
C HIS A 270 7.82 -12.31 6.89
N HIS A 271 6.64 -11.66 6.82
CA HIS A 271 6.53 -10.39 6.11
C HIS A 271 7.23 -9.27 6.89
N LYS A 272 8.11 -8.55 6.19
CA LYS A 272 8.76 -7.33 6.68
C LYS A 272 8.05 -6.13 6.07
N ALA A 273 7.61 -5.19 6.90
CA ALA A 273 6.92 -3.99 6.44
C ALA A 273 7.75 -3.20 5.41
N SER A 274 7.06 -2.56 4.45
CA SER A 274 7.71 -1.69 3.46
C SER A 274 8.45 -0.52 4.13
N MET A 275 7.87 0.05 5.20
CA MET A 275 8.51 1.12 5.98
C MET A 275 9.82 0.66 6.62
N LEU A 276 9.87 -0.55 7.20
CA LEU A 276 11.13 -1.08 7.74
C LEU A 276 12.16 -1.27 6.63
N GLN A 277 11.76 -1.80 5.46
CA GLN A 277 12.66 -1.94 4.31
C GLN A 277 13.20 -0.60 3.81
N ASP A 278 12.42 0.48 3.95
CA ASP A 278 12.85 1.84 3.63
C ASP A 278 13.87 2.36 4.63
N LEU A 279 13.61 2.21 5.92
CA LEU A 279 14.52 2.60 7.00
C LEU A 279 15.87 1.87 6.89
N GLU A 280 15.87 0.57 6.59
CA GLU A 280 17.09 -0.21 6.35
C GLU A 280 17.91 0.29 5.16
N LYS A 281 17.26 0.96 4.20
CA LYS A 281 17.90 1.58 3.03
C LYS A 281 18.21 3.07 3.22
N GLY A 282 18.00 3.61 4.43
CA GLY A 282 18.17 5.03 4.72
C GLY A 282 17.19 5.94 3.93
N LYS A 283 16.01 5.43 3.59
CA LYS A 283 14.98 6.18 2.84
C LYS A 283 13.87 6.63 3.77
N LYS A 284 13.26 7.79 3.43
CA LYS A 284 12.03 8.23 4.07
C LYS A 284 10.92 7.20 3.86
N THR A 285 10.13 6.99 4.91
CA THR A 285 8.98 6.09 4.92
C THR A 285 7.70 6.81 4.48
N GLU A 286 6.59 6.07 4.46
CA GLU A 286 5.25 6.60 4.25
C GLU A 286 4.49 6.75 5.59
N ILE A 287 5.19 6.96 6.72
CA ILE A 287 4.59 6.96 8.06
C ILE A 287 3.46 7.97 8.19
N ASP A 288 3.62 9.18 7.64
CA ASP A 288 2.60 10.24 7.67
C ASP A 288 1.35 9.84 6.90
N SER A 289 1.51 9.07 5.84
CA SER A 289 0.41 8.58 5.01
C SER A 289 -0.23 7.30 5.52
N ILE A 290 0.34 6.67 6.53
CA ILE A 290 -0.12 5.42 7.16
C ILE A 290 -0.63 5.72 8.57
N ASN A 291 0.23 5.76 9.59
CA ASN A 291 -0.20 6.09 10.95
C ASN A 291 -0.68 7.53 11.04
N GLY A 292 0.01 8.48 10.40
CA GLY A 292 -0.42 9.88 10.34
C GLY A 292 -1.81 10.09 9.71
N ALA A 293 -2.22 9.22 8.76
CA ALA A 293 -3.58 9.27 8.23
C ALA A 293 -4.63 8.85 9.28
N VAL A 294 -4.30 7.92 10.17
CA VAL A 294 -5.18 7.55 11.31
C VAL A 294 -5.27 8.72 12.28
N CYS A 295 -4.14 9.34 12.63
CA CYS A 295 -4.07 10.52 13.50
C CYS A 295 -4.88 11.70 12.93
N ALA A 296 -4.67 12.03 11.67
CA ALA A 296 -5.38 13.12 11.01
C ALA A 296 -6.90 12.91 10.98
N MET A 297 -7.36 11.69 10.69
CA MET A 297 -8.79 11.38 10.75
C MET A 297 -9.29 11.37 12.19
N GLY A 298 -8.53 10.84 13.15
CA GLY A 298 -8.86 10.87 14.57
C GLY A 298 -9.10 12.31 15.05
N HIS A 299 -8.19 13.21 14.74
CA HIS A 299 -8.34 14.63 15.03
C HIS A 299 -9.61 15.23 14.40
N LYS A 300 -9.87 14.90 13.12
CA LYS A 300 -11.06 15.40 12.41
C LYS A 300 -12.39 14.96 13.04
N VAL A 301 -12.44 13.75 13.62
CA VAL A 301 -13.67 13.18 14.21
C VAL A 301 -13.68 13.20 15.73
N GLY A 302 -12.68 13.84 16.37
CA GLY A 302 -12.59 13.99 17.82
C GLY A 302 -12.24 12.69 18.58
N VAL A 303 -11.54 11.77 17.94
CA VAL A 303 -11.05 10.52 18.55
C VAL A 303 -9.56 10.61 18.78
N PRO A 304 -9.05 10.52 20.03
CA PRO A 304 -7.62 10.53 20.31
C PRO A 304 -6.92 9.28 19.78
N THR A 305 -5.69 9.46 19.29
CA THR A 305 -4.87 8.39 18.68
C THR A 305 -3.45 8.36 19.24
N PRO A 306 -3.25 8.37 20.58
CA PRO A 306 -1.94 8.55 21.20
C PRO A 306 -0.93 7.48 20.79
N MET A 307 -1.33 6.24 20.57
CA MET A 307 -0.40 5.20 20.12
C MET A 307 0.03 5.36 18.69
N ASN A 308 -0.88 5.77 17.77
CA ASN A 308 -0.49 6.09 16.39
C ASN A 308 0.40 7.33 16.33
N ASP A 309 0.13 8.37 17.13
CA ASP A 309 0.98 9.57 17.23
C ASP A 309 2.39 9.17 17.70
N LEU A 310 2.51 8.33 18.73
CA LEU A 310 3.80 7.86 19.23
C LEU A 310 4.56 7.00 18.22
N VAL A 311 3.86 6.20 17.42
CA VAL A 311 4.50 5.47 16.29
C VAL A 311 5.04 6.43 15.25
N VAL A 312 4.28 7.49 14.88
CA VAL A 312 4.73 8.53 13.94
C VAL A 312 5.99 9.20 14.47
N ASP A 313 5.97 9.68 15.70
CA ASP A 313 7.10 10.38 16.33
C ASP A 313 8.34 9.47 16.40
N THR A 314 8.16 8.20 16.81
CA THR A 314 9.27 7.25 16.90
C THR A 314 9.89 6.97 15.52
N VAL A 315 9.08 6.80 14.49
CA VAL A 315 9.58 6.57 13.12
C VAL A 315 10.30 7.81 12.58
N HIS A 316 9.82 9.03 12.84
CA HIS A 316 10.53 10.27 12.49
C HIS A 316 11.88 10.37 13.20
N GLN A 317 11.97 9.96 14.47
CA GLN A 317 13.25 9.91 15.20
C GLN A 317 14.20 8.87 14.57
N ILE A 318 13.69 7.76 14.09
CA ILE A 318 14.49 6.77 13.37
C ILE A 318 14.96 7.32 12.01
N GLU A 319 14.09 7.99 11.26
CA GLU A 319 14.42 8.62 9.98
C GLU A 319 15.50 9.70 10.12
N SER A 320 15.50 10.43 11.23
CA SER A 320 16.51 11.44 11.55
C SER A 320 17.81 10.87 12.13
N GLY A 321 17.86 9.55 12.39
CA GLY A 321 19.03 8.87 12.95
C GLY A 321 19.19 9.02 14.46
N LEU A 322 18.22 9.61 15.18
CA LEU A 322 18.21 9.70 16.65
C LEU A 322 17.96 8.33 17.30
N LEU A 323 17.13 7.51 16.66
CA LEU A 323 16.85 6.15 17.08
C LEU A 323 17.22 5.16 15.95
N ARG A 324 17.18 3.86 16.29
CA ARG A 324 17.27 2.77 15.32
C ARG A 324 16.08 1.82 15.47
N PRO A 325 15.62 1.17 14.39
CA PRO A 325 14.60 0.13 14.50
C PRO A 325 15.07 -1.01 15.41
N CYS A 326 14.55 -1.10 16.61
CA CYS A 326 14.93 -2.16 17.56
C CYS A 326 13.92 -2.27 18.71
N ARG A 327 13.92 -3.44 19.39
CA ARG A 327 13.05 -3.72 20.52
C ARG A 327 13.22 -2.73 21.69
N ALA A 328 14.37 -2.07 21.82
CA ALA A 328 14.61 -1.07 22.86
C ALA A 328 13.67 0.14 22.79
N ASN A 329 12.98 0.36 21.66
CA ASN A 329 11.98 1.41 21.51
C ASN A 329 10.63 1.06 22.17
N LEU A 330 10.39 -0.23 22.50
CA LEU A 330 9.10 -0.69 23.03
C LEU A 330 8.70 -0.06 24.38
N PRO A 331 9.62 0.15 25.36
CA PRO A 331 9.28 0.77 26.64
C PRO A 331 8.61 2.13 26.53
N HIS A 332 8.96 2.96 25.54
CA HIS A 332 8.38 4.29 25.33
C HIS A 332 6.86 4.27 25.14
N PHE A 333 6.28 3.13 24.79
CA PHE A 333 4.83 2.95 24.61
C PHE A 333 4.07 2.70 25.93
N PHE A 334 4.78 2.65 27.07
CA PHE A 334 4.21 2.39 28.40
C PHE A 334 4.53 3.50 29.40
N GLU A 335 5.28 4.53 28.99
CA GLU A 335 5.54 5.75 29.76
C GLU A 335 4.41 6.75 29.61
#